data_9e787a5fc56db72b7f99c1b935af3da6
#
_entry.id   9e787a5fc56db72b7f99c1b935af3da6
#
_cell.length_a   1.000
_cell.length_b   1.000
_cell.length_c   1.000
_cell.angle_alpha   90.00
_cell.angle_beta   90.00
_cell.angle_gamma   90.00
#
_symmetry.space_group_name_H-M   'P 1'
#
loop_
_entity.id
_entity.type
_entity.pdbx_description
1 polymer ?
#
loop_
_entity_poly.entity_id
_entity_poly.type
_entity_poly.pdbx_seq_one_letter_code
_entity_poly.pdbx_strand_id
1 'polypeptide(L)'
;MELKNKTNRQLRQGLCSSTIERRPGTSPSVIVIGAGFAGITAARALYDASIQVTVLESRDRIGGRVCTDYTFGFPVDLGASWLHGVCNENPLAPLIGRLGLPLYRTSGDNSVLYDHDLESYALFDLEGNQVPQELVTKVGLAFEDVLKEAKKVREEFSEDISIQRAFSIVFERRSDLRLEGLAHKVLQWYLCRMEGWFAADAETISLKYWDQEVLLPGGHGLMVRGYLPVINTLAKGLDIRLNHRVTKVSRHHHGVKVTIEDGRTFVADAAVIAVPLGVLQAKFIQFEPKLPDWKEAAISDLGVGIENKIVLHFEKVFWPNVEFLGVVAETSYKCSYFLNLHKATGHPVLVYMPAGKLAREIEKLSDEAAANFAFTQLKTILPDASMPIQYLVSHWGSDINSLGAYSYDKVGKPHDLYEKLGIPVDNLFFAGEATSVDYPGSVHGAYSTGLQAAEDCRMRVLERYGELDLFQPAMGEDGVCVPVLISRM
;
A
#
# COMPACT_ATOMS: atom_id res chain seq x y z
N MET A 1 10.50 -19.12 -12.93
CA MET A 1 10.74 -18.87 -11.51
C MET A 1 12.18 -19.09 -11.07
N GLU A 2 12.84 -20.22 -11.35
CA GLU A 2 14.24 -20.46 -10.95
C GLU A 2 15.32 -19.57 -11.60
N LEU A 3 15.13 -19.11 -12.84
CA LEU A 3 16.09 -18.23 -13.52
C LEU A 3 16.07 -16.77 -12.98
N LYS A 4 14.89 -16.26 -12.57
CA LYS A 4 14.78 -14.91 -11.98
C LYS A 4 15.44 -14.85 -10.59
N ASN A 5 15.35 -15.91 -9.81
CA ASN A 5 16.00 -15.98 -8.49
C ASN A 5 17.54 -16.03 -8.56
N LYS A 6 18.13 -16.55 -9.64
CA LYS A 6 19.60 -16.56 -9.81
C LYS A 6 20.16 -15.19 -10.14
N THR A 7 19.47 -14.40 -10.96
CA THR A 7 19.92 -13.05 -11.36
C THR A 7 19.87 -12.07 -10.18
N ASN A 8 18.82 -12.14 -9.36
CA ASN A 8 18.67 -11.32 -8.14
C ASN A 8 19.75 -11.64 -7.09
N ARG A 9 20.13 -12.89 -6.97
CA ARG A 9 21.20 -13.31 -6.04
C ARG A 9 22.57 -12.78 -6.47
N GLN A 10 22.85 -12.71 -7.77
CA GLN A 10 24.13 -12.19 -8.29
C GLN A 10 24.21 -10.66 -8.22
N LEU A 11 23.13 -9.91 -8.46
CA LEU A 11 23.10 -8.46 -8.30
C LEU A 11 23.26 -8.03 -6.83
N ARG A 12 22.67 -8.78 -5.89
CA ARG A 12 22.84 -8.54 -4.45
C ARG A 12 24.24 -8.87 -3.95
N GLN A 13 24.96 -9.81 -4.56
CA GLN A 13 26.34 -10.19 -4.20
C GLN A 13 27.42 -9.28 -4.81
N GLY A 14 27.13 -8.60 -5.93
CA GLY A 14 28.14 -7.82 -6.67
C GLY A 14 28.44 -6.42 -6.12
N LEU A 15 27.69 -5.92 -5.11
CA LEU A 15 27.79 -4.54 -4.62
C LEU A 15 28.55 -4.37 -3.30
N CYS A 16 29.22 -5.39 -2.78
CA CYS A 16 29.86 -5.32 -1.47
C CYS A 16 31.25 -5.98 -1.44
N SER A 17 32.27 -5.24 -1.90
CA SER A 17 33.67 -5.55 -1.62
C SER A 17 34.35 -4.44 -0.82
N SER A 18 33.75 -4.00 0.30
CA SER A 18 34.48 -3.23 1.31
C SER A 18 34.87 -4.19 2.44
N THR A 19 36.15 -4.18 2.81
CA THR A 19 36.68 -4.88 3.99
C THR A 19 35.83 -4.50 5.20
N ILE A 20 35.12 -5.48 5.78
CA ILE A 20 34.27 -5.28 6.95
C ILE A 20 35.16 -5.26 8.18
N GLU A 21 35.27 -4.12 8.88
CA GLU A 21 35.94 -4.06 10.18
C GLU A 21 35.04 -4.65 11.26
N ARG A 22 35.57 -5.65 11.97
CA ARG A 22 34.89 -6.34 13.08
C ARG A 22 34.95 -5.45 14.34
N ARG A 23 33.84 -5.33 15.07
CA ARG A 23 33.74 -4.63 16.36
C ARG A 23 33.51 -5.63 17.50
N PRO A 24 34.55 -6.05 18.23
CA PRO A 24 34.38 -6.89 19.41
C PRO A 24 33.81 -6.10 20.58
N GLY A 25 32.81 -6.63 21.27
CA GLY A 25 32.39 -6.17 22.60
C GLY A 25 31.19 -5.22 22.69
N THR A 26 30.54 -4.85 21.59
CA THR A 26 29.27 -4.07 21.60
C THR A 26 28.16 -4.87 20.95
N SER A 27 26.91 -4.75 21.43
CA SER A 27 25.76 -5.38 20.80
C SER A 27 25.42 -4.67 19.49
N PRO A 28 25.04 -5.43 18.43
CA PRO A 28 24.60 -4.86 17.15
C PRO A 28 23.37 -3.96 17.32
N SER A 29 23.33 -2.85 16.58
CA SER A 29 22.31 -1.84 16.71
C SER A 29 21.77 -1.36 15.36
N VAL A 30 20.47 -1.12 15.26
CA VAL A 30 19.77 -0.66 14.06
C VAL A 30 18.79 0.45 14.40
N ILE A 31 18.75 1.49 13.56
CA ILE A 31 17.70 2.50 13.60
C ILE A 31 16.69 2.18 12.50
N VAL A 32 15.40 2.13 12.83
CA VAL A 32 14.32 2.05 11.88
C VAL A 32 13.66 3.42 11.75
N ILE A 33 13.57 3.95 10.54
CA ILE A 33 12.99 5.26 10.25
C ILE A 33 11.61 5.07 9.65
N GLY A 34 10.60 5.42 10.43
CA GLY A 34 9.17 5.23 10.16
C GLY A 34 8.57 4.05 10.92
N ALA A 35 7.52 4.33 11.70
CA ALA A 35 6.74 3.33 12.43
C ALA A 35 5.46 2.94 11.68
N GLY A 36 5.49 2.93 10.35
CA GLY A 36 4.48 2.31 9.50
C GLY A 36 4.56 0.78 9.57
N PHE A 37 3.70 0.09 8.84
CA PHE A 37 3.62 -1.37 8.90
C PHE A 37 4.96 -2.04 8.57
N ALA A 38 5.64 -1.62 7.50
CA ALA A 38 6.95 -2.16 7.12
C ALA A 38 8.04 -1.93 8.19
N GLY A 39 8.11 -0.70 8.73
CA GLY A 39 9.11 -0.36 9.74
C GLY A 39 8.91 -1.11 11.05
N ILE A 40 7.66 -1.20 11.54
CA ILE A 40 7.34 -1.98 12.74
C ILE A 40 7.63 -3.47 12.53
N THR A 41 7.33 -4.01 11.36
CA THR A 41 7.65 -5.41 11.02
C THR A 41 9.17 -5.64 11.01
N ALA A 42 9.93 -4.74 10.38
CA ALA A 42 11.37 -4.83 10.37
C ALA A 42 11.97 -4.72 11.79
N ALA A 43 11.47 -3.76 12.58
CA ALA A 43 11.90 -3.57 13.96
C ALA A 43 11.61 -4.81 14.82
N ARG A 44 10.43 -5.42 14.68
CA ARG A 44 10.04 -6.64 15.38
C ARG A 44 10.98 -7.80 15.03
N ALA A 45 11.23 -8.04 13.75
CA ALA A 45 12.10 -9.12 13.29
C ALA A 45 13.56 -8.95 13.79
N LEU A 46 14.09 -7.74 13.75
CA LEU A 46 15.43 -7.43 14.27
C LEU A 46 15.51 -7.56 15.80
N TYR A 47 14.49 -7.09 16.52
CA TYR A 47 14.40 -7.21 17.97
C TYR A 47 14.35 -8.68 18.41
N ASP A 48 13.55 -9.50 17.75
CA ASP A 48 13.43 -10.93 18.02
C ASP A 48 14.74 -11.68 17.70
N ALA A 49 15.58 -11.12 16.81
CA ALA A 49 16.94 -11.58 16.54
C ALA A 49 17.99 -11.02 17.51
N SER A 50 17.57 -10.44 18.66
CA SER A 50 18.45 -9.88 19.71
C SER A 50 19.33 -8.70 19.26
N ILE A 51 18.92 -7.97 18.24
CA ILE A 51 19.56 -6.72 17.81
C ILE A 51 18.93 -5.54 18.57
N GLN A 52 19.73 -4.58 19.00
CA GLN A 52 19.20 -3.34 19.59
C GLN A 52 18.53 -2.50 18.51
N VAL A 53 17.23 -2.23 18.66
CA VAL A 53 16.44 -1.50 17.68
C VAL A 53 15.84 -0.26 18.32
N THR A 54 16.02 0.90 17.67
CA THR A 54 15.28 2.13 17.97
C THR A 54 14.48 2.55 16.73
N VAL A 55 13.18 2.75 16.90
CA VAL A 55 12.28 3.22 15.84
C VAL A 55 12.04 4.72 15.99
N LEU A 56 12.28 5.50 14.94
CA LEU A 56 12.04 6.94 14.91
C LEU A 56 10.81 7.21 14.01
N GLU A 57 9.77 7.79 14.61
CA GLU A 57 8.49 8.10 13.93
C GLU A 57 8.22 9.60 13.99
N SER A 58 7.85 10.17 12.85
CA SER A 58 7.56 11.60 12.71
C SER A 58 6.23 12.02 13.32
N ARG A 59 5.25 11.10 13.39
CA ARG A 59 3.92 11.33 13.98
C ARG A 59 3.92 11.12 15.48
N ASP A 60 2.81 11.48 16.09
CA ASP A 60 2.44 11.17 17.49
C ASP A 60 1.82 9.77 17.65
N ARG A 61 1.75 8.98 16.57
CA ARG A 61 1.19 7.62 16.53
C ARG A 61 1.99 6.70 15.61
N ILE A 62 1.84 5.39 15.83
CA ILE A 62 2.34 4.34 14.94
C ILE A 62 1.33 4.01 13.82
N GLY A 63 1.70 3.12 12.91
CA GLY A 63 0.87 2.56 11.84
C GLY A 63 1.04 3.24 10.49
N GLY A 64 1.47 4.51 10.46
CA GLY A 64 1.62 5.26 9.20
C GLY A 64 0.31 5.37 8.43
N ARG A 65 0.24 4.79 7.22
CA ARG A 65 -0.96 4.71 6.36
C ARG A 65 -1.98 3.65 6.79
N VAL A 66 -1.67 2.85 7.78
CA VAL A 66 -2.64 2.09 8.59
C VAL A 66 -3.07 2.98 9.74
N CYS A 67 -4.34 3.38 9.74
CA CYS A 67 -4.87 4.35 10.70
C CYS A 67 -6.32 4.00 11.05
N THR A 68 -6.51 3.39 12.21
CA THR A 68 -7.83 3.11 12.76
C THR A 68 -8.22 4.22 13.73
N ASP A 69 -9.31 4.89 13.48
CA ASP A 69 -9.90 5.96 14.31
C ASP A 69 -11.03 5.39 15.19
N TYR A 70 -11.21 5.93 16.39
CA TYR A 70 -12.22 5.52 17.36
C TYR A 70 -13.14 6.68 17.78
N THR A 71 -13.09 7.82 17.10
CA THR A 71 -13.86 9.03 17.44
C THR A 71 -15.37 8.76 17.48
N PHE A 72 -15.86 7.85 16.64
CA PHE A 72 -17.28 7.48 16.63
C PHE A 72 -17.69 6.52 17.76
N GLY A 73 -16.74 6.09 18.65
CA GLY A 73 -16.96 5.09 19.68
C GLY A 73 -16.80 3.65 19.19
N PHE A 74 -16.44 3.45 17.91
CA PHE A 74 -16.12 2.16 17.28
C PHE A 74 -15.00 2.35 16.24
N PRO A 75 -14.30 1.28 15.83
CA PRO A 75 -13.17 1.39 14.91
C PRO A 75 -13.61 1.74 13.48
N VAL A 76 -12.91 2.70 12.87
CA VAL A 76 -13.01 3.06 11.46
C VAL A 76 -11.61 3.22 10.89
N ASP A 77 -11.27 2.47 9.85
CA ASP A 77 -9.99 2.64 9.16
C ASP A 77 -10.04 3.82 8.17
N LEU A 78 -9.31 4.87 8.47
CA LEU A 78 -9.08 6.01 7.57
C LEU A 78 -8.01 5.73 6.52
N GLY A 79 -7.17 4.72 6.72
CA GLY A 79 -6.17 4.22 5.78
C GLY A 79 -6.58 2.87 5.20
N ALA A 80 -5.60 1.96 5.06
CA ALA A 80 -5.83 0.60 4.60
C ALA A 80 -6.87 -0.12 5.47
N SER A 81 -7.82 -0.79 4.83
CA SER A 81 -8.95 -1.46 5.49
C SER A 81 -9.11 -2.92 5.10
N TRP A 82 -8.50 -3.37 3.99
CA TRP A 82 -8.67 -4.72 3.47
C TRP A 82 -7.42 -5.56 3.60
N LEU A 83 -7.62 -6.85 3.85
CA LEU A 83 -6.66 -7.91 3.55
C LEU A 83 -6.94 -8.40 2.13
N HIS A 84 -6.04 -8.16 1.21
CA HIS A 84 -6.15 -8.64 -0.18
C HIS A 84 -5.58 -10.05 -0.26
N GLY A 85 -6.42 -11.02 -0.61
CA GLY A 85 -6.12 -12.45 -0.54
C GLY A 85 -6.36 -13.02 0.87
N VAL A 86 -7.59 -13.51 1.12
CA VAL A 86 -7.96 -14.18 2.38
C VAL A 86 -7.58 -15.66 2.27
N CYS A 87 -6.29 -15.93 2.33
CA CYS A 87 -5.71 -17.27 2.12
C CYS A 87 -4.45 -17.46 2.99
N ASN A 88 -3.98 -18.70 3.09
CA ASN A 88 -2.79 -19.04 3.89
C ASN A 88 -1.48 -18.51 3.28
N GLU A 89 -1.46 -18.25 1.98
CA GLU A 89 -0.32 -17.68 1.25
C GLU A 89 -0.13 -16.20 1.56
N ASN A 90 -1.18 -15.53 2.08
CA ASN A 90 -1.04 -14.15 2.54
C ASN A 90 -0.22 -14.11 3.84
N PRO A 91 0.93 -13.43 3.88
CA PRO A 91 1.83 -13.46 5.03
C PRO A 91 1.23 -12.87 6.31
N LEU A 92 0.16 -12.05 6.20
CA LEU A 92 -0.55 -11.49 7.35
C LEU A 92 -1.68 -12.38 7.87
N ALA A 93 -2.23 -13.28 7.06
CA ALA A 93 -3.37 -14.10 7.45
C ALA A 93 -3.12 -14.92 8.73
N PRO A 94 -1.94 -15.56 8.94
CA PRO A 94 -1.66 -16.27 10.19
C PRO A 94 -1.67 -15.37 11.43
N LEU A 95 -1.22 -14.12 11.31
CA LEU A 95 -1.22 -13.16 12.43
C LEU A 95 -2.64 -12.69 12.74
N ILE A 96 -3.41 -12.33 11.72
CA ILE A 96 -4.82 -11.94 11.86
C ILE A 96 -5.63 -13.07 12.48
N GLY A 97 -5.42 -14.32 12.02
CA GLY A 97 -6.09 -15.49 12.57
C GLY A 97 -5.74 -15.74 14.05
N ARG A 98 -4.47 -15.65 14.45
CA ARG A 98 -4.05 -15.78 15.86
C ARG A 98 -4.64 -14.71 16.77
N LEU A 99 -4.87 -13.51 16.24
CA LEU A 99 -5.51 -12.41 16.98
C LEU A 99 -7.04 -12.53 17.04
N GLY A 100 -7.62 -13.48 16.32
CA GLY A 100 -9.07 -13.68 16.27
C GLY A 100 -9.81 -12.49 15.67
N LEU A 101 -9.19 -11.77 14.72
CA LEU A 101 -9.78 -10.59 14.11
C LEU A 101 -10.73 -11.02 12.98
N PRO A 102 -12.02 -10.64 13.08
CA PRO A 102 -12.99 -10.99 12.04
C PRO A 102 -12.74 -10.20 10.76
N LEU A 103 -12.89 -10.88 9.63
CA LEU A 103 -12.89 -10.30 8.29
C LEU A 103 -14.31 -10.37 7.71
N TYR A 104 -14.75 -9.29 7.07
CA TYR A 104 -15.94 -9.30 6.23
C TYR A 104 -15.50 -9.45 4.79
N ARG A 105 -15.81 -10.59 4.18
CA ARG A 105 -15.38 -10.89 2.81
C ARG A 105 -16.25 -10.15 1.82
N THR A 106 -15.65 -9.31 0.97
CA THR A 106 -16.32 -8.46 -0.02
C THR A 106 -16.25 -9.03 -1.43
N SER A 107 -15.41 -10.05 -1.66
CA SER A 107 -15.22 -10.66 -2.98
C SER A 107 -14.94 -12.15 -2.92
N GLY A 108 -15.19 -12.87 -4.01
CA GLY A 108 -15.05 -14.33 -4.13
C GLY A 108 -13.62 -14.81 -4.45
N ASP A 109 -13.47 -16.14 -4.66
CA ASP A 109 -12.15 -16.77 -4.88
C ASP A 109 -11.52 -16.44 -6.23
N ASN A 110 -12.32 -16.02 -7.22
CA ASN A 110 -11.88 -15.67 -8.57
C ASN A 110 -11.71 -14.17 -8.77
N SER A 111 -11.46 -13.45 -7.68
CA SER A 111 -11.32 -12.00 -7.65
C SER A 111 -10.21 -11.54 -8.57
N VAL A 112 -10.57 -11.21 -9.80
CA VAL A 112 -9.80 -10.27 -10.62
C VAL A 112 -10.14 -8.88 -10.08
N LEU A 113 -9.40 -7.83 -10.40
CA LEU A 113 -9.57 -6.42 -9.98
C LEU A 113 -11.03 -5.92 -9.82
N TYR A 114 -12.01 -6.63 -10.35
CA TYR A 114 -13.43 -6.27 -10.41
C TYR A 114 -14.33 -7.44 -10.10
N ASP A 115 -14.14 -8.00 -8.92
CA ASP A 115 -14.92 -9.15 -8.50
C ASP A 115 -16.36 -8.78 -8.20
N HIS A 116 -17.25 -9.20 -9.08
CA HIS A 116 -18.69 -9.00 -8.95
C HIS A 116 -19.40 -10.11 -8.18
N ASP A 117 -18.68 -11.16 -7.80
CA ASP A 117 -19.28 -12.39 -7.28
C ASP A 117 -19.96 -12.20 -5.93
N LEU A 118 -19.42 -11.31 -5.07
CA LEU A 118 -19.98 -11.04 -3.75
C LEU A 118 -20.34 -9.56 -3.55
N GLU A 119 -19.76 -8.64 -4.33
CA GLU A 119 -20.12 -7.23 -4.24
C GLU A 119 -21.46 -6.98 -4.90
N SER A 120 -22.33 -6.29 -4.19
CA SER A 120 -23.59 -5.79 -4.73
C SER A 120 -23.55 -4.28 -4.88
N TYR A 121 -24.05 -3.77 -6.00
CA TYR A 121 -24.04 -2.35 -6.33
C TYR A 121 -25.46 -1.81 -6.48
N ALA A 122 -25.72 -0.63 -5.92
CA ALA A 122 -26.87 0.20 -6.27
C ALA A 122 -26.35 1.46 -6.94
N LEU A 123 -26.44 1.54 -8.25
CA LEU A 123 -26.00 2.68 -9.05
C LEU A 123 -27.18 3.57 -9.39
N PHE A 124 -26.94 4.86 -9.44
CA PHE A 124 -27.96 5.88 -9.71
C PHE A 124 -27.42 6.89 -10.72
N ASP A 125 -28.30 7.42 -11.57
CA ASP A 125 -27.96 8.57 -12.41
C ASP A 125 -27.97 9.89 -11.65
N LEU A 126 -27.63 10.99 -12.31
CA LEU A 126 -27.59 12.32 -11.69
C LEU A 126 -28.99 12.87 -11.36
N GLU A 127 -30.03 12.27 -11.90
CA GLU A 127 -31.45 12.55 -11.62
C GLU A 127 -32.00 11.75 -10.43
N GLY A 128 -31.17 10.84 -9.85
CA GLY A 128 -31.53 10.00 -8.71
C GLY A 128 -32.30 8.71 -9.11
N ASN A 129 -32.38 8.39 -10.39
CA ASN A 129 -33.01 7.15 -10.82
C ASN A 129 -32.03 5.98 -10.67
N GLN A 130 -32.48 4.90 -10.07
CA GLN A 130 -31.66 3.70 -9.94
C GLN A 130 -31.44 3.03 -11.31
N VAL A 131 -30.19 2.71 -11.61
CA VAL A 131 -29.80 1.96 -12.80
C VAL A 131 -30.28 0.52 -12.67
N PRO A 132 -30.96 -0.06 -13.69
CA PRO A 132 -31.36 -1.46 -13.66
C PRO A 132 -30.15 -2.39 -13.42
N GLN A 133 -30.31 -3.35 -12.53
CA GLN A 133 -29.20 -4.26 -12.15
C GLN A 133 -28.71 -5.10 -13.34
N GLU A 134 -29.60 -5.48 -14.25
CA GLU A 134 -29.23 -6.18 -15.48
C GLU A 134 -28.28 -5.35 -16.35
N LEU A 135 -28.49 -4.03 -16.41
CA LEU A 135 -27.60 -3.13 -17.14
C LEU A 135 -26.24 -3.01 -16.45
N VAL A 136 -26.22 -2.89 -15.13
CA VAL A 136 -24.97 -2.86 -14.36
C VAL A 136 -24.14 -4.11 -14.64
N THR A 137 -24.74 -5.30 -14.53
CA THR A 137 -24.06 -6.58 -14.80
C THR A 137 -23.57 -6.67 -16.25
N LYS A 138 -24.45 -6.30 -17.22
CA LYS A 138 -24.08 -6.33 -18.64
C LYS A 138 -22.90 -5.42 -18.96
N VAL A 139 -22.87 -4.22 -18.39
CA VAL A 139 -21.76 -3.27 -18.60
C VAL A 139 -20.50 -3.75 -17.88
N GLY A 140 -20.61 -4.40 -16.72
CA GLY A 140 -19.46 -5.01 -16.04
C GLY A 140 -18.76 -6.04 -16.95
N LEU A 141 -19.51 -6.94 -17.58
CA LEU A 141 -18.96 -7.89 -18.56
C LEU A 141 -18.33 -7.19 -19.77
N ALA A 142 -18.97 -6.12 -20.28
CA ALA A 142 -18.37 -5.32 -21.35
C ALA A 142 -17.08 -4.64 -20.94
N PHE A 143 -16.99 -4.16 -19.69
CA PHE A 143 -15.75 -3.57 -19.15
C PHE A 143 -14.61 -4.60 -19.06
N GLU A 144 -14.89 -5.84 -18.64
CA GLU A 144 -13.90 -6.93 -18.69
C GLU A 144 -13.42 -7.20 -20.12
N ASP A 145 -14.34 -7.17 -21.11
CA ASP A 145 -13.96 -7.34 -22.51
C ASP A 145 -13.10 -6.16 -23.01
N VAL A 146 -13.38 -4.93 -22.58
CA VAL A 146 -12.53 -3.77 -22.87
C VAL A 146 -11.11 -3.99 -22.29
N LEU A 147 -10.99 -4.48 -21.06
CA LEU A 147 -9.69 -4.80 -20.45
C LEU A 147 -8.94 -5.90 -21.21
N LYS A 148 -9.64 -6.97 -21.64
CA LYS A 148 -9.04 -8.04 -22.46
C LYS A 148 -8.52 -7.51 -23.79
N GLU A 149 -9.30 -6.65 -24.48
CA GLU A 149 -8.86 -6.01 -25.73
C GLU A 149 -7.70 -5.03 -25.50
N ALA A 150 -7.70 -4.27 -24.39
CA ALA A 150 -6.60 -3.40 -24.02
C ALA A 150 -5.28 -4.17 -23.81
N LYS A 151 -5.33 -5.40 -23.26
CA LYS A 151 -4.17 -6.28 -23.16
C LYS A 151 -3.60 -6.66 -24.55
N LYS A 152 -4.45 -6.84 -25.55
CA LYS A 152 -3.99 -7.07 -26.95
C LYS A 152 -3.35 -5.82 -27.55
N VAL A 153 -3.93 -4.64 -27.30
CA VAL A 153 -3.35 -3.34 -27.71
C VAL A 153 -1.95 -3.17 -27.14
N ARG A 154 -1.72 -3.59 -25.87
CA ARG A 154 -0.41 -3.55 -25.22
C ARG A 154 0.71 -4.22 -26.02
N GLU A 155 0.41 -5.36 -26.68
CA GLU A 155 1.38 -6.14 -27.44
C GLU A 155 1.80 -5.45 -28.76
N GLU A 156 0.99 -4.52 -29.25
CA GLU A 156 1.24 -3.82 -30.52
C GLU A 156 2.16 -2.61 -30.39
N PHE A 157 2.32 -2.09 -29.16
CA PHE A 157 3.10 -0.87 -28.92
C PHE A 157 4.47 -1.20 -28.31
N SER A 158 5.54 -0.70 -28.93
CA SER A 158 6.89 -0.79 -28.37
C SER A 158 7.05 0.11 -27.14
N GLU A 159 6.46 1.29 -27.19
CA GLU A 159 6.40 2.23 -26.06
C GLU A 159 5.16 1.99 -25.21
N ASP A 160 5.25 2.35 -23.93
CA ASP A 160 4.13 2.26 -23.03
C ASP A 160 3.12 3.40 -23.28
N ILE A 161 1.84 3.08 -23.19
CA ILE A 161 0.73 4.04 -23.28
C ILE A 161 -0.15 3.92 -22.02
N SER A 162 -0.98 4.92 -21.78
CA SER A 162 -1.89 4.88 -20.64
C SER A 162 -3.10 3.97 -20.89
N ILE A 163 -3.72 3.50 -19.79
CA ILE A 163 -4.99 2.76 -19.81
C ILE A 163 -6.05 3.54 -20.58
N GLN A 164 -6.17 4.84 -20.33
CA GLN A 164 -7.15 5.67 -21.04
C GLN A 164 -6.91 5.70 -22.55
N ARG A 165 -5.64 5.79 -22.99
CA ARG A 165 -5.31 5.74 -24.41
C ARG A 165 -5.64 4.39 -25.04
N ALA A 166 -5.36 3.29 -24.32
CA ALA A 166 -5.72 1.94 -24.75
C ALA A 166 -7.24 1.78 -24.92
N PHE A 167 -8.03 2.26 -23.97
CA PHE A 167 -9.49 2.23 -24.05
C PHE A 167 -9.99 3.01 -25.28
N SER A 168 -9.43 4.19 -25.58
CA SER A 168 -9.77 4.94 -26.79
C SER A 168 -9.54 4.10 -28.04
N ILE A 169 -8.40 3.41 -28.14
CA ILE A 169 -8.08 2.53 -29.28
C ILE A 169 -9.04 1.34 -29.37
N VAL A 170 -9.37 0.72 -28.23
CA VAL A 170 -10.35 -0.38 -28.18
C VAL A 170 -11.70 0.10 -28.73
N PHE A 171 -12.21 1.25 -28.28
CA PHE A 171 -13.48 1.80 -28.74
C PHE A 171 -13.48 2.24 -30.21
N GLU A 172 -12.32 2.63 -30.77
CA GLU A 172 -12.17 2.89 -32.20
C GLU A 172 -12.31 1.60 -33.02
N ARG A 173 -11.79 0.46 -32.53
CA ARG A 173 -11.74 -0.83 -33.24
C ARG A 173 -12.96 -1.71 -33.00
N ARG A 174 -13.54 -1.65 -31.80
CA ARG A 174 -14.64 -2.48 -31.33
C ARG A 174 -15.87 -1.61 -31.06
N SER A 175 -16.61 -1.32 -32.16
CA SER A 175 -17.82 -0.50 -32.08
C SER A 175 -18.93 -1.11 -31.20
N ASP A 176 -18.91 -2.45 -31.02
CA ASP A 176 -19.78 -3.19 -30.12
C ASP A 176 -19.52 -2.93 -28.63
N LEU A 177 -18.31 -2.53 -28.27
CA LEU A 177 -17.92 -2.13 -26.92
C LEU A 177 -18.09 -0.62 -26.66
N ARG A 178 -18.37 0.17 -27.69
CA ARG A 178 -18.68 1.60 -27.56
C ARG A 178 -20.12 1.77 -27.09
N LEU A 179 -20.28 1.84 -25.77
CA LEU A 179 -21.58 2.03 -25.14
C LEU A 179 -22.04 3.48 -25.21
N GLU A 180 -23.35 3.70 -25.22
CA GLU A 180 -23.99 5.03 -25.30
C GLU A 180 -25.00 5.24 -24.16
N GLY A 181 -25.38 6.49 -23.91
CA GLY A 181 -26.39 6.84 -22.91
C GLY A 181 -26.08 6.32 -21.52
N LEU A 182 -27.05 5.72 -20.85
CA LEU A 182 -26.89 5.22 -19.46
C LEU A 182 -25.84 4.10 -19.37
N ALA A 183 -25.70 3.24 -20.39
CA ALA A 183 -24.67 2.19 -20.39
C ALA A 183 -23.25 2.79 -20.43
N HIS A 184 -23.04 3.87 -21.16
CA HIS A 184 -21.77 4.60 -21.14
C HIS A 184 -21.47 5.17 -19.75
N LYS A 185 -22.44 5.77 -19.07
CA LYS A 185 -22.26 6.30 -17.71
C LYS A 185 -21.88 5.19 -16.72
N VAL A 186 -22.48 4.02 -16.84
CA VAL A 186 -22.11 2.85 -16.02
C VAL A 186 -20.68 2.38 -16.33
N LEU A 187 -20.26 2.38 -17.60
CA LEU A 187 -18.87 2.08 -17.99
C LEU A 187 -17.88 3.05 -17.36
N GLN A 188 -18.20 4.36 -17.33
CA GLN A 188 -17.38 5.37 -16.66
C GLN A 188 -17.31 5.14 -15.14
N TRP A 189 -18.36 4.59 -14.54
CA TRP A 189 -18.33 4.24 -13.13
C TRP A 189 -17.37 3.06 -12.86
N TYR A 190 -17.34 2.03 -13.71
CA TYR A 190 -16.35 0.96 -13.61
C TYR A 190 -14.93 1.50 -13.77
N LEU A 191 -14.71 2.44 -14.67
CA LEU A 191 -13.42 3.11 -14.82
C LEU A 191 -13.07 3.92 -13.55
N CYS A 192 -14.02 4.63 -12.95
CA CYS A 192 -13.84 5.32 -11.67
C CYS A 192 -13.42 4.36 -10.55
N ARG A 193 -14.03 3.16 -10.48
CA ARG A 193 -13.62 2.11 -9.53
C ARG A 193 -12.19 1.64 -9.79
N MET A 194 -11.79 1.48 -11.05
CA MET A 194 -10.42 1.15 -11.42
C MET A 194 -9.44 2.24 -11.00
N GLU A 195 -9.75 3.50 -11.24
CA GLU A 195 -8.96 4.65 -10.78
C GLU A 195 -8.83 4.68 -9.25
N GLY A 196 -9.87 4.29 -8.51
CA GLY A 196 -9.83 4.08 -7.06
C GLY A 196 -8.83 3.00 -6.66
N TRP A 197 -8.81 1.86 -7.36
CA TRP A 197 -7.86 0.78 -7.08
C TRP A 197 -6.40 1.22 -7.17
N PHE A 198 -6.03 2.05 -8.15
CA PHE A 198 -4.69 2.59 -8.33
C PHE A 198 -4.45 3.92 -7.61
N ALA A 199 -5.48 4.50 -7.01
CA ALA A 199 -5.45 5.87 -6.48
C ALA A 199 -4.99 6.91 -7.52
N ALA A 200 -5.19 6.65 -8.80
CA ALA A 200 -4.63 7.42 -9.91
C ALA A 200 -5.59 7.48 -11.11
N ASP A 201 -5.50 8.56 -11.88
CA ASP A 201 -6.31 8.74 -13.08
C ASP A 201 -5.81 7.80 -14.21
N ALA A 202 -6.72 7.20 -14.97
CA ALA A 202 -6.43 6.23 -16.03
C ALA A 202 -5.45 6.73 -17.11
N GLU A 203 -5.35 8.06 -17.27
CA GLU A 203 -4.38 8.71 -18.16
C GLU A 203 -2.92 8.57 -17.69
N THR A 204 -2.69 8.26 -16.41
CA THR A 204 -1.37 8.17 -15.80
C THR A 204 -0.93 6.73 -15.52
N ILE A 205 -1.85 5.77 -15.57
CA ILE A 205 -1.59 4.35 -15.28
C ILE A 205 -0.99 3.67 -16.51
N SER A 206 0.11 2.92 -16.32
CA SER A 206 0.78 2.14 -17.37
C SER A 206 -0.10 1.02 -17.91
N LEU A 207 -0.27 0.94 -19.23
CA LEU A 207 -0.89 -0.20 -19.88
C LEU A 207 0.00 -1.45 -19.81
N LYS A 208 1.31 -1.28 -19.84
CA LYS A 208 2.24 -2.42 -19.81
C LYS A 208 2.26 -3.14 -18.48
N TYR A 209 2.08 -2.41 -17.37
CA TYR A 209 2.45 -2.94 -16.05
C TYR A 209 1.30 -2.94 -15.04
N TRP A 210 0.12 -2.36 -15.35
CA TRP A 210 -1.00 -2.23 -14.43
C TRP A 210 -1.51 -3.55 -13.81
N ASP A 211 -1.24 -4.70 -14.44
CA ASP A 211 -1.71 -6.03 -14.04
C ASP A 211 -0.57 -7.00 -13.70
N GLN A 212 0.57 -6.48 -13.24
CA GLN A 212 1.75 -7.29 -12.92
C GLN A 212 1.84 -7.71 -11.45
N GLU A 213 0.99 -7.19 -10.59
CA GLU A 213 0.91 -7.64 -9.20
C GLU A 213 0.49 -9.11 -9.10
N VAL A 214 0.95 -9.78 -8.06
CA VAL A 214 0.55 -11.16 -7.76
C VAL A 214 -0.78 -11.13 -7.00
N LEU A 215 -1.84 -11.59 -7.65
CA LEU A 215 -3.15 -11.73 -7.02
C LEU A 215 -3.18 -13.00 -6.16
N LEU A 216 -3.43 -12.82 -4.86
CA LEU A 216 -3.61 -13.92 -3.92
C LEU A 216 -5.07 -14.40 -3.95
N PRO A 217 -5.30 -15.73 -3.86
CA PRO A 217 -6.66 -16.28 -3.83
C PRO A 217 -7.40 -15.90 -2.54
N GLY A 218 -8.69 -16.25 -2.47
CA GLY A 218 -9.51 -16.04 -1.28
C GLY A 218 -10.23 -14.70 -1.22
N GLY A 219 -10.12 -13.88 -2.27
CA GLY A 219 -10.78 -12.58 -2.38
C GLY A 219 -10.28 -11.54 -1.36
N HIS A 220 -11.09 -10.52 -1.10
CA HIS A 220 -10.73 -9.41 -0.21
C HIS A 220 -11.55 -9.43 1.07
N GLY A 221 -10.88 -9.28 2.22
CA GLY A 221 -11.50 -9.25 3.54
C GLY A 221 -11.36 -7.88 4.20
N LEU A 222 -12.48 -7.20 4.44
CA LEU A 222 -12.49 -5.95 5.21
C LEU A 222 -12.22 -6.25 6.69
N MET A 223 -11.31 -5.52 7.31
CA MET A 223 -10.96 -5.64 8.73
C MET A 223 -12.06 -5.03 9.62
N VAL A 224 -12.99 -5.84 10.11
CA VAL A 224 -14.17 -5.37 10.89
C VAL A 224 -13.79 -4.56 12.13
N ARG A 225 -12.66 -4.89 12.76
CA ARG A 225 -12.12 -4.20 13.95
C ARG A 225 -10.93 -3.29 13.63
N GLY A 226 -10.70 -2.99 12.35
CA GLY A 226 -9.56 -2.22 11.88
C GLY A 226 -8.22 -2.93 12.00
N TYR A 227 -7.19 -2.32 11.44
CA TYR A 227 -5.83 -2.86 11.42
C TYR A 227 -5.01 -2.57 12.68
N LEU A 228 -5.43 -1.62 13.54
CA LEU A 228 -4.63 -1.18 14.69
C LEU A 228 -4.24 -2.33 15.65
N PRO A 229 -5.09 -3.35 15.92
CA PRO A 229 -4.70 -4.48 16.78
C PRO A 229 -3.49 -5.27 16.23
N VAL A 230 -3.34 -5.36 14.90
CA VAL A 230 -2.23 -6.06 14.25
C VAL A 230 -0.92 -5.30 14.47
N ILE A 231 -0.92 -4.00 14.17
CA ILE A 231 0.28 -3.17 14.31
C ILE A 231 0.70 -3.03 15.78
N ASN A 232 -0.25 -2.89 16.71
CA ASN A 232 0.02 -2.84 18.14
C ASN A 232 0.66 -4.13 18.67
N THR A 233 0.27 -5.27 18.11
CA THR A 233 0.86 -6.56 18.47
C THR A 233 2.32 -6.65 18.03
N LEU A 234 2.63 -6.24 16.80
CA LEU A 234 3.98 -6.20 16.27
C LEU A 234 4.86 -5.18 17.02
N ALA A 235 4.30 -4.06 17.46
CA ALA A 235 5.01 -2.99 18.13
C ALA A 235 5.34 -3.27 19.61
N LYS A 236 4.74 -4.32 20.20
CA LYS A 236 4.85 -4.59 21.65
C LYS A 236 6.30 -4.76 22.11
N GLY A 237 6.73 -3.92 23.04
CA GLY A 237 8.07 -3.97 23.66
C GLY A 237 9.19 -3.36 22.81
N LEU A 238 8.90 -2.75 21.66
CA LEU A 238 9.90 -2.02 20.86
C LEU A 238 10.16 -0.62 21.44
N ASP A 239 11.41 -0.11 21.32
CA ASP A 239 11.76 1.29 21.61
C ASP A 239 11.30 2.17 20.44
N ILE A 240 10.08 2.69 20.51
CA ILE A 240 9.48 3.56 19.50
C ILE A 240 9.44 4.99 20.01
N ARG A 241 10.06 5.91 19.27
CA ARG A 241 10.13 7.32 19.60
C ARG A 241 9.26 8.12 18.64
N LEU A 242 8.10 8.50 19.11
CA LEU A 242 7.14 9.35 18.38
C LEU A 242 7.62 10.80 18.36
N ASN A 243 7.11 11.61 17.41
CA ASN A 243 7.51 13.01 17.21
C ASN A 243 9.04 13.18 16.97
N HIS A 244 9.65 12.22 16.32
CA HIS A 244 11.07 12.20 15.96
C HIS A 244 11.22 12.22 14.44
N ARG A 245 10.91 13.33 13.81
CA ARG A 245 11.03 13.52 12.36
C ARG A 245 12.49 13.52 11.94
N VAL A 246 12.88 12.52 11.17
CA VAL A 246 14.23 12.43 10.59
C VAL A 246 14.37 13.42 9.43
N THR A 247 15.45 14.19 9.44
CA THR A 247 15.78 15.17 8.39
C THR A 247 17.08 14.85 7.67
N LYS A 248 17.97 14.05 8.29
CA LYS A 248 19.24 13.66 7.67
C LYS A 248 19.67 12.26 8.08
N VAL A 249 20.22 11.52 7.11
CA VAL A 249 20.85 10.21 7.31
C VAL A 249 22.26 10.27 6.71
N SER A 250 23.28 10.23 7.56
CA SER A 250 24.68 10.19 7.13
C SER A 250 25.23 8.78 7.26
N ARG A 251 25.77 8.24 6.15
CA ARG A 251 26.43 6.92 6.10
C ARG A 251 27.91 7.07 6.32
N HIS A 252 28.46 6.22 7.15
CA HIS A 252 29.89 6.13 7.42
C HIS A 252 30.33 4.67 7.29
N HIS A 253 31.62 4.45 7.10
CA HIS A 253 32.19 3.09 7.04
C HIS A 253 31.79 2.23 8.27
N HIS A 254 31.65 2.87 9.42
CA HIS A 254 31.37 2.20 10.69
C HIS A 254 29.92 2.25 11.16
N GLY A 255 28.98 2.76 10.35
CA GLY A 255 27.58 2.83 10.73
C GLY A 255 26.83 4.00 10.10
N VAL A 256 25.74 4.36 10.74
CA VAL A 256 24.87 5.46 10.32
C VAL A 256 24.71 6.47 11.45
N LYS A 257 24.59 7.74 11.09
CA LYS A 257 24.18 8.82 11.99
C LYS A 257 22.88 9.41 11.44
N VAL A 258 21.82 9.37 12.23
CA VAL A 258 20.51 9.89 11.90
C VAL A 258 20.28 11.16 12.71
N THR A 259 19.87 12.25 12.03
CA THR A 259 19.55 13.53 12.66
C THR A 259 18.05 13.79 12.54
N ILE A 260 17.42 14.21 13.61
CA ILE A 260 16.01 14.62 13.63
C ILE A 260 15.87 16.14 13.59
N GLU A 261 14.65 16.63 13.41
CA GLU A 261 14.30 18.03 13.16
C GLU A 261 14.81 18.98 14.24
N ASP A 262 14.84 18.56 15.50
CA ASP A 262 15.36 19.37 16.62
C ASP A 262 16.88 19.34 16.79
N GLY A 263 17.61 18.69 15.87
CA GLY A 263 19.07 18.60 15.84
C GLY A 263 19.66 17.45 16.66
N ARG A 264 18.86 16.70 17.45
CA ARG A 264 19.35 15.48 18.12
C ARG A 264 19.78 14.44 17.11
N THR A 265 20.77 13.64 17.50
CA THR A 265 21.34 12.61 16.63
C THR A 265 21.35 11.24 17.30
N PHE A 266 21.15 10.22 16.47
CA PHE A 266 21.19 8.81 16.84
C PHE A 266 22.24 8.10 15.98
N VAL A 267 22.93 7.13 16.56
CA VAL A 267 23.98 6.37 15.87
C VAL A 267 23.69 4.89 15.98
N ALA A 268 23.89 4.15 14.90
CA ALA A 268 23.73 2.70 14.85
C ALA A 268 24.64 2.10 13.77
N ASP A 269 24.72 0.77 13.71
CA ASP A 269 25.47 0.05 12.67
C ASP A 269 24.82 0.13 11.30
N ALA A 270 23.49 0.17 11.27
CA ALA A 270 22.69 0.23 10.04
C ALA A 270 21.37 0.99 10.28
N ALA A 271 20.68 1.34 9.18
CA ALA A 271 19.34 1.88 9.25
C ALA A 271 18.41 1.20 8.24
N VAL A 272 17.15 0.99 8.66
CA VAL A 272 16.04 0.61 7.77
C VAL A 272 15.22 1.86 7.47
N ILE A 273 15.10 2.19 6.18
CA ILE A 273 14.33 3.33 5.67
C ILE A 273 12.95 2.81 5.31
N ALA A 274 11.95 3.09 6.14
CA ALA A 274 10.57 2.61 5.99
C ALA A 274 9.56 3.79 5.91
N VAL A 275 10.00 4.89 5.30
CA VAL A 275 9.15 6.06 5.07
C VAL A 275 8.39 5.93 3.75
N PRO A 276 7.20 6.56 3.61
CA PRO A 276 6.44 6.54 2.38
C PRO A 276 7.21 7.08 1.17
N LEU A 277 6.90 6.54 -0.02
CA LEU A 277 7.52 6.98 -1.28
C LEU A 277 7.37 8.49 -1.51
N GLY A 278 6.18 9.06 -1.24
CA GLY A 278 5.95 10.51 -1.37
C GLY A 278 6.89 11.34 -0.49
N VAL A 279 7.23 10.86 0.71
CA VAL A 279 8.21 11.51 1.60
C VAL A 279 9.62 11.46 1.02
N LEU A 280 10.02 10.35 0.41
CA LEU A 280 11.31 10.24 -0.31
C LEU A 280 11.35 11.18 -1.52
N GLN A 281 10.28 11.24 -2.30
CA GLN A 281 10.16 12.14 -3.47
C GLN A 281 10.24 13.63 -3.07
N ALA A 282 9.68 13.99 -1.93
CA ALA A 282 9.74 15.35 -1.40
C ALA A 282 11.13 15.75 -0.88
N LYS A 283 12.07 14.79 -0.78
CA LYS A 283 13.46 15.01 -0.32
C LYS A 283 13.56 15.66 1.06
N PHE A 284 12.62 15.36 1.94
CA PHE A 284 12.66 15.86 3.33
C PHE A 284 13.80 15.23 4.15
N ILE A 285 14.29 14.07 3.71
CA ILE A 285 15.43 13.41 4.33
C ILE A 285 16.64 13.60 3.42
N GLN A 286 17.65 14.28 3.93
CA GLN A 286 18.95 14.44 3.27
C GLN A 286 19.79 13.19 3.50
N PHE A 287 20.22 12.52 2.43
CA PHE A 287 21.17 11.42 2.48
C PHE A 287 22.59 11.92 2.20
N GLU A 288 23.56 11.50 3.04
CA GLU A 288 24.97 11.85 2.90
C GLU A 288 25.86 10.61 3.10
N PRO A 289 26.66 10.21 2.10
CA PRO A 289 26.62 10.69 0.70
C PRO A 289 25.24 10.56 0.05
N LYS A 290 25.01 11.28 -1.04
CA LYS A 290 23.76 11.13 -1.81
C LYS A 290 23.52 9.67 -2.18
N LEU A 291 22.25 9.31 -2.34
CA LEU A 291 21.87 8.00 -2.88
C LEU A 291 22.40 7.89 -4.33
N PRO A 292 22.72 6.69 -4.81
CA PRO A 292 23.12 6.48 -6.21
C PRO A 292 22.03 6.96 -7.17
N ASP A 293 22.43 7.43 -8.34
CA ASP A 293 21.51 8.00 -9.35
C ASP A 293 20.38 7.03 -9.75
N TRP A 294 20.68 5.73 -9.82
CA TRP A 294 19.66 4.73 -10.12
C TRP A 294 18.59 4.61 -9.01
N LYS A 295 18.97 4.85 -7.75
CA LYS A 295 18.04 4.85 -6.61
C LYS A 295 17.21 6.13 -6.60
N GLU A 296 17.84 7.28 -6.86
CA GLU A 296 17.14 8.57 -6.98
C GLU A 296 16.13 8.54 -8.15
N ALA A 297 16.50 7.92 -9.27
CA ALA A 297 15.60 7.73 -10.42
C ALA A 297 14.41 6.83 -10.03
N ALA A 298 14.65 5.70 -9.32
CA ALA A 298 13.57 4.83 -8.86
C ALA A 298 12.60 5.56 -7.92
N ILE A 299 13.11 6.36 -6.99
CA ILE A 299 12.30 7.21 -6.12
C ILE A 299 11.46 8.21 -6.93
N SER A 300 12.06 8.88 -7.91
CA SER A 300 11.41 9.95 -8.67
C SER A 300 10.36 9.43 -9.67
N ASP A 301 10.61 8.28 -10.28
CA ASP A 301 9.85 7.79 -11.43
C ASP A 301 8.66 6.93 -11.07
N LEU A 302 8.69 6.26 -9.92
CA LEU A 302 7.55 5.45 -9.45
C LEU A 302 6.36 6.36 -9.12
N GLY A 303 5.16 5.96 -9.55
CA GLY A 303 3.94 6.73 -9.31
C GLY A 303 3.52 6.71 -7.84
N VAL A 304 2.97 7.82 -7.36
CA VAL A 304 2.30 7.94 -6.06
C VAL A 304 0.88 8.40 -6.30
N GLY A 305 -0.07 7.54 -5.96
CA GLY A 305 -1.49 7.81 -6.07
C GLY A 305 -2.05 8.53 -4.83
N ILE A 306 -3.24 9.09 -4.98
CA ILE A 306 -3.99 9.70 -3.89
C ILE A 306 -5.39 9.12 -3.88
N GLU A 307 -5.75 8.47 -2.79
CA GLU A 307 -7.11 8.09 -2.43
C GLU A 307 -7.38 8.52 -1.01
N ASN A 308 -8.54 9.10 -0.78
CA ASN A 308 -8.97 9.54 0.53
C ASN A 308 -10.29 8.89 0.95
N LYS A 309 -10.59 8.97 2.22
CA LYS A 309 -11.86 8.54 2.80
C LYS A 309 -12.55 9.72 3.46
N ILE A 310 -13.80 9.94 3.08
CA ILE A 310 -14.71 10.84 3.78
C ILE A 310 -15.78 9.93 4.40
N VAL A 311 -15.72 9.78 5.70
CA VAL A 311 -16.57 8.87 6.47
C VAL A 311 -17.74 9.65 7.02
N LEU A 312 -18.96 9.22 6.70
CA LEU A 312 -20.21 9.85 7.16
C LEU A 312 -20.93 8.88 8.09
N HIS A 313 -21.09 9.26 9.35
CA HIS A 313 -21.82 8.52 10.38
C HIS A 313 -23.22 9.10 10.55
N PHE A 314 -24.23 8.24 10.50
CA PHE A 314 -25.64 8.62 10.57
C PHE A 314 -26.30 8.07 11.83
N GLU A 315 -27.46 8.60 12.19
CA GLU A 315 -28.25 8.08 13.31
C GLU A 315 -28.82 6.68 13.04
N LYS A 316 -29.19 6.42 11.78
CA LYS A 316 -29.77 5.14 11.31
C LYS A 316 -29.45 4.88 9.84
N VAL A 317 -29.55 3.63 9.44
CA VAL A 317 -29.46 3.23 8.02
C VAL A 317 -30.73 3.63 7.28
N PHE A 318 -30.59 4.26 6.13
CA PHE A 318 -31.68 4.67 5.21
C PHE A 318 -31.38 4.31 3.75
N TRP A 319 -30.24 3.68 3.50
CA TRP A 319 -29.77 3.27 2.17
C TRP A 319 -30.01 1.78 1.91
N PRO A 320 -29.98 1.32 0.62
CA PRO A 320 -30.09 -0.07 0.28
C PRO A 320 -29.02 -0.96 0.90
N ASN A 321 -29.34 -2.22 1.17
CA ASN A 321 -28.41 -3.21 1.73
C ASN A 321 -27.47 -3.79 0.65
N VAL A 322 -26.59 -2.95 0.11
CA VAL A 322 -25.58 -3.29 -0.90
C VAL A 322 -24.19 -2.95 -0.36
N GLU A 323 -23.12 -3.48 -0.96
CA GLU A 323 -21.75 -3.14 -0.58
C GLU A 323 -21.38 -1.72 -0.99
N PHE A 324 -21.78 -1.33 -2.21
CA PHE A 324 -21.48 0.01 -2.72
C PHE A 324 -22.72 0.69 -3.29
N LEU A 325 -22.86 1.98 -2.98
CA LEU A 325 -23.74 2.88 -3.69
C LEU A 325 -22.90 3.73 -4.64
N GLY A 326 -23.38 4.02 -5.83
CA GLY A 326 -22.62 4.81 -6.81
C GLY A 326 -23.47 5.80 -7.59
N VAL A 327 -22.83 6.88 -8.01
CA VAL A 327 -23.37 7.85 -8.98
C VAL A 327 -22.69 7.60 -10.31
N VAL A 328 -23.46 7.34 -11.36
CA VAL A 328 -22.96 7.21 -12.73
C VAL A 328 -23.06 8.54 -13.48
N ALA A 329 -22.02 8.88 -14.24
CA ALA A 329 -21.93 10.15 -14.96
C ALA A 329 -21.17 9.99 -16.29
N GLU A 330 -21.09 11.06 -17.08
CA GLU A 330 -20.46 11.06 -18.41
C GLU A 330 -18.94 10.80 -18.41
N THR A 331 -18.28 10.99 -17.28
CA THR A 331 -16.84 10.75 -17.12
C THR A 331 -16.55 10.09 -15.77
N SER A 332 -15.49 9.29 -15.67
CA SER A 332 -15.04 8.66 -14.42
C SER A 332 -14.82 9.68 -13.29
N TYR A 333 -14.27 10.85 -13.62
CA TYR A 333 -14.07 11.97 -12.69
C TYR A 333 -15.36 12.46 -12.01
N LYS A 334 -16.51 12.41 -12.70
CA LYS A 334 -17.82 12.81 -12.16
C LYS A 334 -18.58 11.68 -11.50
N CYS A 335 -18.15 10.45 -11.69
CA CYS A 335 -18.69 9.30 -10.99
C CYS A 335 -18.27 9.32 -9.52
N SER A 336 -19.03 8.63 -8.69
CA SER A 336 -18.69 8.49 -7.27
C SER A 336 -19.16 7.15 -6.73
N TYR A 337 -18.60 6.74 -5.58
CA TYR A 337 -19.07 5.57 -4.86
C TYR A 337 -18.90 5.71 -3.36
N PHE A 338 -19.76 5.01 -2.62
CA PHE A 338 -19.77 4.93 -1.18
C PHE A 338 -19.69 3.46 -0.77
N LEU A 339 -18.69 3.12 0.04
CA LEU A 339 -18.66 1.84 0.73
C LEU A 339 -19.68 1.84 1.87
N ASN A 340 -20.56 0.83 1.88
CA ASN A 340 -21.50 0.60 2.97
C ASN A 340 -20.84 -0.16 4.12
N LEU A 341 -20.24 0.57 5.03
CA LEU A 341 -19.53 -0.02 6.17
C LEU A 341 -20.49 -0.71 7.16
N HIS A 342 -21.79 -0.38 7.13
CA HIS A 342 -22.80 -1.04 7.96
C HIS A 342 -22.87 -2.55 7.73
N LYS A 343 -22.75 -3.01 6.49
CA LYS A 343 -22.78 -4.46 6.21
C LYS A 343 -21.69 -5.24 6.93
N ALA A 344 -20.50 -4.66 7.07
CA ALA A 344 -19.37 -5.29 7.72
C ALA A 344 -19.37 -5.12 9.25
N THR A 345 -19.82 -3.96 9.74
CA THR A 345 -19.62 -3.56 11.13
C THR A 345 -20.92 -3.43 11.93
N GLY A 346 -22.08 -3.32 11.28
CA GLY A 346 -23.37 -3.03 11.90
C GLY A 346 -23.58 -1.55 12.25
N HIS A 347 -22.59 -0.69 12.06
CA HIS A 347 -22.68 0.75 12.34
C HIS A 347 -23.23 1.52 11.13
N PRO A 348 -24.10 2.52 11.29
CA PRO A 348 -24.70 3.26 10.19
C PRO A 348 -23.70 4.25 9.57
N VAL A 349 -22.75 3.73 8.83
CA VAL A 349 -21.64 4.49 8.23
C VAL A 349 -21.54 4.23 6.73
N LEU A 350 -21.40 5.31 5.97
CA LEU A 350 -20.99 5.31 4.56
C LEU A 350 -19.61 5.96 4.41
N VAL A 351 -18.77 5.40 3.55
CA VAL A 351 -17.43 5.92 3.27
C VAL A 351 -17.35 6.32 1.81
N TYR A 352 -17.26 7.60 1.54
CA TYR A 352 -16.97 8.14 0.20
C TYR A 352 -15.47 8.03 -0.08
N MET A 353 -15.09 7.52 -1.24
CA MET A 353 -13.70 7.22 -1.57
C MET A 353 -13.27 7.90 -2.88
N PRO A 354 -12.91 9.21 -2.84
CA PRO A 354 -12.38 9.91 -4.00
C PRO A 354 -10.93 9.52 -4.26
N ALA A 355 -10.55 9.40 -5.55
CA ALA A 355 -9.20 9.06 -5.97
C ALA A 355 -8.65 10.06 -7.00
N GLY A 356 -7.36 9.98 -7.28
CA GLY A 356 -6.68 10.71 -8.34
C GLY A 356 -6.86 12.23 -8.23
N LYS A 357 -7.22 12.85 -9.36
CA LYS A 357 -7.43 14.30 -9.47
C LYS A 357 -8.52 14.81 -8.53
N LEU A 358 -9.63 14.07 -8.43
CA LEU A 358 -10.74 14.47 -7.55
C LEU A 358 -10.31 14.50 -6.08
N ALA A 359 -9.55 13.51 -5.62
CA ALA A 359 -9.00 13.51 -4.26
C ALA A 359 -8.13 14.73 -4.00
N ARG A 360 -7.23 15.08 -4.93
CA ARG A 360 -6.38 16.29 -4.84
C ARG A 360 -7.18 17.60 -4.75
N GLU A 361 -8.32 17.66 -5.43
CA GLU A 361 -9.18 18.84 -5.39
C GLU A 361 -9.93 18.94 -4.05
N ILE A 362 -10.43 17.82 -3.55
CA ILE A 362 -11.12 17.75 -2.26
C ILE A 362 -10.18 18.09 -1.09
N GLU A 363 -8.91 17.69 -1.14
CA GLU A 363 -7.91 18.03 -0.12
C GLU A 363 -7.66 19.55 0.06
N LYS A 364 -8.09 20.36 -0.89
CA LYS A 364 -8.02 21.82 -0.78
C LYS A 364 -9.17 22.42 0.04
N LEU A 365 -10.17 21.62 0.36
CA LEU A 365 -11.33 22.00 1.16
C LEU A 365 -11.04 21.80 2.66
N SER A 366 -11.81 22.47 3.51
CA SER A 366 -11.89 22.10 4.92
C SER A 366 -12.59 20.75 5.09
N ASP A 367 -12.38 20.06 6.21
CA ASP A 367 -13.05 18.79 6.53
C ASP A 367 -14.57 18.90 6.45
N GLU A 368 -15.12 19.99 6.95
CA GLU A 368 -16.56 20.27 6.86
C GLU A 368 -17.02 20.42 5.40
N ALA A 369 -16.27 21.15 4.57
CA ALA A 369 -16.61 21.31 3.16
C ALA A 369 -16.46 20.01 2.38
N ALA A 370 -15.45 19.18 2.68
CA ALA A 370 -15.25 17.86 2.10
C ALA A 370 -16.39 16.90 2.51
N ALA A 371 -16.78 16.90 3.77
CA ALA A 371 -17.93 16.10 4.26
C ALA A 371 -19.24 16.55 3.60
N ASN A 372 -19.47 17.86 3.46
CA ASN A 372 -20.62 18.41 2.77
C ASN A 372 -20.62 18.08 1.27
N PHE A 373 -19.45 18.04 0.63
CA PHE A 373 -19.31 17.59 -0.75
C PHE A 373 -19.76 16.14 -0.90
N ALA A 374 -19.23 15.24 -0.07
CA ALA A 374 -19.62 13.82 -0.07
C ALA A 374 -21.12 13.64 0.22
N PHE A 375 -21.65 14.37 1.19
CA PHE A 375 -23.08 14.33 1.53
C PHE A 375 -23.96 14.85 0.38
N THR A 376 -23.50 15.86 -0.37
CA THR A 376 -24.21 16.35 -1.56
C THR A 376 -24.27 15.28 -2.65
N GLN A 377 -23.17 14.53 -2.87
CA GLN A 377 -23.20 13.38 -3.79
C GLN A 377 -24.21 12.32 -3.32
N LEU A 378 -24.25 12.03 -2.02
CA LEU A 378 -25.23 11.08 -1.47
C LEU A 378 -26.66 11.57 -1.66
N LYS A 379 -26.94 12.86 -1.49
CA LYS A 379 -28.29 13.44 -1.72
C LYS A 379 -28.74 13.41 -3.17
N THR A 380 -27.83 13.35 -4.12
CA THR A 380 -28.17 13.14 -5.54
C THR A 380 -28.88 11.82 -5.74
N ILE A 381 -28.46 10.77 -5.04
CA ILE A 381 -29.01 9.41 -5.18
C ILE A 381 -30.08 9.10 -4.13
N LEU A 382 -30.03 9.73 -2.99
CA LEU A 382 -30.97 9.57 -1.86
C LEU A 382 -31.42 10.95 -1.38
N PRO A 383 -32.40 11.60 -2.07
CA PRO A 383 -32.80 12.97 -1.77
C PRO A 383 -33.27 13.19 -0.32
N ASP A 384 -33.87 12.17 0.29
CA ASP A 384 -34.36 12.17 1.67
C ASP A 384 -33.27 11.79 2.70
N ALA A 385 -32.00 11.69 2.28
CA ALA A 385 -30.92 11.37 3.19
C ALA A 385 -30.86 12.34 4.38
N SER A 386 -30.84 11.80 5.60
CA SER A 386 -30.64 12.57 6.81
C SER A 386 -29.20 13.12 6.88
N MET A 387 -29.00 14.23 7.59
CA MET A 387 -27.66 14.76 7.83
C MET A 387 -26.82 13.76 8.61
N PRO A 388 -25.51 13.62 8.30
CA PRO A 388 -24.61 12.86 9.14
C PRO A 388 -24.48 13.52 10.51
N ILE A 389 -24.44 12.71 11.57
CA ILE A 389 -24.24 13.19 12.95
C ILE A 389 -22.77 13.45 13.26
N GLN A 390 -21.87 12.77 12.59
CA GLN A 390 -20.42 12.92 12.68
C GLN A 390 -19.77 12.61 11.33
N TYR A 391 -18.57 13.12 11.11
CA TYR A 391 -17.75 12.78 9.94
C TYR A 391 -16.26 12.71 10.29
N LEU A 392 -15.50 12.02 9.45
CA LEU A 392 -14.03 11.98 9.45
C LEU A 392 -13.53 12.15 8.03
N VAL A 393 -12.41 12.84 7.85
CA VAL A 393 -11.79 13.06 6.54
C VAL A 393 -10.32 12.69 6.61
N SER A 394 -9.83 11.94 5.64
CA SER A 394 -8.40 11.69 5.47
C SER A 394 -7.79 12.60 4.41
N HIS A 395 -6.50 12.90 4.55
CA HIS A 395 -5.75 13.82 3.69
C HIS A 395 -4.39 13.21 3.32
N TRP A 396 -4.40 12.00 2.73
CA TRP A 396 -3.16 11.25 2.50
C TRP A 396 -2.20 11.94 1.54
N GLY A 397 -2.71 12.73 0.59
CA GLY A 397 -1.90 13.45 -0.40
C GLY A 397 -1.23 14.70 0.17
N SER A 398 -1.89 15.45 1.02
CA SER A 398 -1.39 16.69 1.61
C SER A 398 -0.71 16.51 2.97
N ASP A 399 -0.90 15.36 3.63
CA ASP A 399 -0.22 15.02 4.88
C ASP A 399 1.29 14.87 4.66
N ILE A 400 2.07 15.74 5.28
CA ILE A 400 3.54 15.79 5.19
C ILE A 400 4.24 14.47 5.55
N ASN A 401 3.57 13.57 6.28
CA ASN A 401 4.12 12.28 6.69
C ASN A 401 3.78 11.14 5.73
N SER A 402 2.99 11.37 4.68
CA SER A 402 2.64 10.37 3.66
C SER A 402 2.84 10.87 2.23
N LEU A 403 2.31 12.06 1.89
CA LEU A 403 2.35 12.68 0.57
C LEU A 403 1.86 11.73 -0.54
N GLY A 404 0.82 10.97 -0.22
CA GLY A 404 0.16 10.01 -1.10
C GLY A 404 -0.41 8.81 -0.36
N ALA A 405 -1.29 8.07 -1.02
CA ALA A 405 -1.93 6.87 -0.50
C ALA A 405 -1.05 5.63 -0.70
N TYR A 406 -0.70 5.29 -1.93
CA TYR A 406 0.16 4.16 -2.28
C TYR A 406 0.75 4.32 -3.69
N SER A 407 1.71 3.43 -4.01
CA SER A 407 2.43 3.45 -5.29
C SER A 407 1.64 2.77 -6.41
N TYR A 408 1.93 3.16 -7.66
CA TYR A 408 1.41 2.53 -8.86
C TYR A 408 2.41 2.64 -10.03
N ASP A 409 2.27 1.77 -11.03
CA ASP A 409 3.07 1.81 -12.26
C ASP A 409 2.63 2.97 -13.15
N LYS A 410 3.49 3.99 -13.24
CA LYS A 410 3.24 5.20 -14.02
C LYS A 410 3.57 4.96 -15.49
N VAL A 411 2.70 5.43 -16.39
CA VAL A 411 2.90 5.33 -17.83
C VAL A 411 4.27 5.87 -18.28
N GLY A 412 4.91 5.13 -19.18
CA GLY A 412 6.22 5.47 -19.74
C GLY A 412 7.41 5.28 -18.79
N LYS A 413 7.21 4.63 -17.64
CA LYS A 413 8.27 4.33 -16.68
C LYS A 413 8.58 2.83 -16.64
N PRO A 414 9.84 2.42 -16.35
CA PRO A 414 10.18 1.00 -16.28
C PRO A 414 9.51 0.29 -15.08
N HIS A 415 9.27 -1.00 -15.21
CA HIS A 415 8.64 -1.82 -14.15
C HIS A 415 9.58 -2.20 -13.00
N ASP A 416 10.90 -2.19 -13.22
CA ASP A 416 11.91 -2.59 -12.24
C ASP A 416 12.13 -1.57 -11.10
N LEU A 417 11.30 -0.52 -11.04
CA LEU A 417 11.43 0.55 -10.04
C LEU A 417 11.19 0.05 -8.61
N TYR A 418 10.22 -0.84 -8.41
CA TYR A 418 9.95 -1.46 -7.11
C TYR A 418 11.16 -2.26 -6.61
N GLU A 419 11.75 -3.07 -7.49
CA GLU A 419 12.95 -3.83 -7.18
C GLU A 419 14.13 -2.91 -6.84
N LYS A 420 14.39 -1.90 -7.70
CA LYS A 420 15.44 -0.91 -7.50
C LYS A 420 15.25 -0.15 -6.18
N LEU A 421 14.01 0.19 -5.84
CA LEU A 421 13.74 0.86 -4.58
C LEU A 421 13.98 -0.03 -3.36
N GLY A 422 13.83 -1.34 -3.48
CA GLY A 422 14.13 -2.33 -2.43
C GLY A 422 15.62 -2.65 -2.25
N ILE A 423 16.49 -2.42 -3.27
CA ILE A 423 17.92 -2.75 -3.18
C ILE A 423 18.61 -1.92 -2.07
N PRO A 424 19.35 -2.55 -1.14
CA PRO A 424 20.12 -1.82 -0.12
C PRO A 424 21.19 -0.91 -0.72
N VAL A 425 21.54 0.15 0.01
CA VAL A 425 22.66 1.04 -0.31
C VAL A 425 23.59 1.10 0.89
N ASP A 426 24.73 0.42 0.81
CA ASP A 426 25.70 0.23 1.91
C ASP A 426 25.03 -0.39 3.15
N ASN A 427 24.86 0.39 4.22
CA ASN A 427 24.19 0.02 5.47
C ASN A 427 22.80 0.68 5.63
N LEU A 428 22.19 1.11 4.51
CA LEU A 428 20.78 1.51 4.43
C LEU A 428 19.97 0.43 3.74
N PHE A 429 18.89 0.00 4.39
CA PHE A 429 17.95 -1.00 3.90
C PHE A 429 16.59 -0.31 3.69
N PHE A 430 15.88 -0.66 2.62
CA PHE A 430 14.64 0.02 2.26
C PHE A 430 13.47 -0.96 2.36
N ALA A 431 12.39 -0.52 3.01
CA ALA A 431 11.17 -1.28 3.20
C ALA A 431 9.93 -0.42 3.00
N GLY A 432 8.85 -1.04 2.62
CA GLY A 432 7.56 -0.39 2.38
C GLY A 432 6.84 -1.01 1.19
N GLU A 433 5.55 -0.71 1.02
CA GLU A 433 4.75 -1.24 -0.09
C GLU A 433 5.37 -0.89 -1.46
N ALA A 434 6.01 0.28 -1.58
CA ALA A 434 6.68 0.73 -2.80
C ALA A 434 8.00 -0.01 -3.11
N THR A 435 8.45 -0.91 -2.24
CA THR A 435 9.59 -1.82 -2.49
C THR A 435 9.16 -3.26 -2.77
N SER A 436 7.84 -3.51 -2.79
CA SER A 436 7.27 -4.83 -3.08
C SER A 436 7.03 -4.99 -4.58
N VAL A 437 7.69 -5.96 -5.20
CA VAL A 437 7.47 -6.31 -6.62
C VAL A 437 6.16 -7.06 -6.79
N ASP A 438 5.87 -8.00 -5.87
CA ASP A 438 4.72 -8.88 -5.98
C ASP A 438 3.42 -8.23 -5.48
N TYR A 439 3.51 -7.38 -4.45
CA TYR A 439 2.35 -6.83 -3.73
C TYR A 439 2.47 -5.31 -3.50
N PRO A 440 2.69 -4.50 -4.56
CA PRO A 440 2.76 -3.05 -4.40
C PRO A 440 1.45 -2.48 -3.84
N GLY A 441 1.53 -1.32 -3.20
CA GLY A 441 0.34 -0.63 -2.67
C GLY A 441 -0.37 -1.30 -1.49
N SER A 442 0.11 -2.46 -1.00
CA SER A 442 -0.62 -3.27 -0.03
C SER A 442 0.04 -3.37 1.35
N VAL A 443 -0.77 -3.67 2.39
CA VAL A 443 -0.27 -3.88 3.76
C VAL A 443 0.59 -5.15 3.84
N HIS A 444 0.20 -6.22 3.15
CA HIS A 444 0.99 -7.46 3.14
C HIS A 444 2.29 -7.32 2.35
N GLY A 445 2.33 -6.46 1.32
CA GLY A 445 3.56 -6.07 0.65
C GLY A 445 4.49 -5.29 1.57
N ALA A 446 3.94 -4.33 2.33
CA ALA A 446 4.70 -3.62 3.36
C ALA A 446 5.25 -4.56 4.44
N TYR A 447 4.46 -5.55 4.87
CA TYR A 447 4.88 -6.58 5.82
C TYR A 447 6.03 -7.44 5.27
N SER A 448 5.87 -7.99 4.07
CA SER A 448 6.88 -8.86 3.43
C SER A 448 8.20 -8.13 3.22
N THR A 449 8.15 -6.88 2.73
CA THR A 449 9.37 -6.09 2.51
C THR A 449 10.01 -5.64 3.82
N GLY A 450 9.22 -5.43 4.88
CA GLY A 450 9.73 -5.21 6.23
C GLY A 450 10.55 -6.40 6.74
N LEU A 451 10.04 -7.62 6.57
CA LEU A 451 10.76 -8.86 6.91
C LEU A 451 12.04 -9.03 6.07
N GLN A 452 11.95 -8.79 4.76
CA GLN A 452 13.11 -8.92 3.86
C GLN A 452 14.21 -7.90 4.21
N ALA A 453 13.86 -6.64 4.43
CA ALA A 453 14.83 -5.62 4.81
C ALA A 453 15.46 -5.90 6.18
N ALA A 454 14.70 -6.45 7.12
CA ALA A 454 15.23 -6.87 8.41
C ALA A 454 16.24 -8.00 8.25
N GLU A 455 15.96 -9.01 7.42
CA GLU A 455 16.87 -10.14 7.19
C GLU A 455 18.16 -9.68 6.49
N ASP A 456 18.04 -8.87 5.41
CA ASP A 456 19.22 -8.32 4.73
C ASP A 456 20.07 -7.46 5.69
N CYS A 457 19.42 -6.67 6.55
CA CYS A 457 20.07 -5.85 7.57
C CYS A 457 20.75 -6.71 8.64
N ARG A 458 20.05 -7.74 9.15
CA ARG A 458 20.57 -8.68 10.14
C ARG A 458 21.84 -9.37 9.64
N MET A 459 21.80 -9.92 8.45
CA MET A 459 22.94 -10.59 7.82
C MET A 459 24.13 -9.63 7.72
N ARG A 460 23.91 -8.41 7.24
CA ARG A 460 24.96 -7.40 7.09
C ARG A 460 25.56 -6.96 8.41
N VAL A 461 24.73 -6.78 9.44
CA VAL A 461 25.20 -6.36 10.78
C VAL A 461 25.96 -7.50 11.45
N LEU A 462 25.44 -8.74 11.44
CA LEU A 462 26.10 -9.88 12.08
C LEU A 462 27.45 -10.23 11.44
N GLU A 463 27.62 -10.08 10.12
CA GLU A 463 28.92 -10.19 9.46
C GLU A 463 29.98 -9.32 10.13
N ARG A 464 29.63 -8.08 10.53
CA ARG A 464 30.56 -7.13 11.16
C ARG A 464 30.99 -7.55 12.57
N TYR A 465 30.13 -8.29 13.26
CA TYR A 465 30.42 -8.80 14.61
C TYR A 465 31.08 -10.19 14.59
N GLY A 466 31.23 -10.80 13.40
CA GLY A 466 31.76 -12.14 13.25
C GLY A 466 30.84 -13.26 13.78
N GLU A 467 29.57 -12.92 14.03
CA GLU A 467 28.60 -13.89 14.57
C GLU A 467 28.13 -14.92 13.57
N LEU A 468 28.30 -14.67 12.26
CA LEU A 468 28.07 -15.66 11.22
C LEU A 468 29.08 -16.82 11.26
N ASP A 469 30.25 -16.60 11.83
CA ASP A 469 31.26 -17.67 12.05
C ASP A 469 30.84 -18.66 13.16
N LEU A 470 29.77 -18.38 13.91
CA LEU A 470 29.18 -19.28 14.91
C LEU A 470 28.40 -20.46 14.29
N PHE A 471 28.01 -20.32 13.02
CA PHE A 471 27.41 -21.38 12.26
C PHE A 471 28.49 -22.17 11.53
N GLN A 472 29.21 -23.05 12.23
CA GLN A 472 30.08 -24.01 11.55
C GLN A 472 29.24 -25.21 11.07
N PRO A 473 29.36 -25.60 9.80
CA PRO A 473 28.74 -26.83 9.34
C PRO A 473 29.39 -28.01 10.07
N ALA A 474 28.64 -28.69 10.91
CA ALA A 474 29.07 -29.99 11.43
C ALA A 474 28.88 -31.03 10.31
N MET A 475 29.96 -31.63 9.86
CA MET A 475 29.92 -32.79 8.96
C MET A 475 29.46 -34.00 9.81
N GLY A 476 28.25 -34.48 9.56
CA GLY A 476 27.83 -35.76 10.08
C GLY A 476 28.64 -36.89 9.43
N GLU A 477 28.72 -38.04 10.05
CA GLU A 477 29.41 -39.25 9.51
C GLU A 477 28.89 -39.65 8.11
N ASP A 478 27.71 -39.18 7.74
CA ASP A 478 27.05 -39.44 6.43
C ASP A 478 27.29 -38.32 5.39
N GLY A 479 28.18 -37.37 5.63
CA GLY A 479 28.48 -36.27 4.70
C GLY A 479 27.38 -35.21 4.55
N VAL A 480 26.36 -35.23 5.39
CA VAL A 480 25.28 -34.22 5.42
C VAL A 480 25.71 -33.04 6.28
N CYS A 481 25.77 -31.86 5.69
CA CYS A 481 26.05 -30.62 6.40
C CYS A 481 24.82 -30.20 7.22
N VAL A 482 24.87 -30.27 8.54
CA VAL A 482 23.84 -29.76 9.45
C VAL A 482 24.37 -28.50 10.12
N PRO A 483 23.68 -27.35 9.99
CA PRO A 483 24.08 -26.13 10.69
C PRO A 483 23.86 -26.34 12.21
N VAL A 484 24.93 -26.25 12.98
CA VAL A 484 24.90 -26.38 14.45
C VAL A 484 25.16 -25.02 15.07
N LEU A 485 24.26 -24.59 15.94
CA LEU A 485 24.45 -23.38 16.76
C LEU A 485 25.38 -23.73 17.93
N ILE A 486 26.57 -23.12 17.97
CA ILE A 486 27.49 -23.28 19.10
C ILE A 486 27.20 -22.21 20.14
N SER A 487 26.61 -22.60 21.28
CA SER A 487 26.49 -21.71 22.44
C SER A 487 27.88 -21.40 22.98
N ARG A 488 28.27 -20.13 23.00
CA ARG A 488 29.40 -19.68 23.86
C ARG A 488 28.85 -19.43 25.27
N MET A 489 29.32 -20.20 26.25
CA MET A 489 29.18 -19.87 27.65
C MET A 489 30.03 -18.64 28.01
#